data_3674f42c3bc80e0fdbd7110c00e35c3b
#
_entry.id   3674f42c3bc80e0fdbd7110c00e35c3b
#
_cell.length_a   1.000
_cell.length_b   1.000
_cell.length_c   1.000
_cell.angle_alpha   90.00
_cell.angle_beta   90.00
_cell.angle_gamma   90.00
#
_symmetry.space_group_name_H-M   'P 1'
#
loop_
_entity.id
_entity.type
_entity.pdbx_description
1 polymer ?
#
loop_
_entity_poly.entity_id
_entity_poly.type
_entity_poly.pdbx_seq_one_letter_code
_entity_poly.pdbx_strand_id
1 'polypeptide(L)'
;MVTAFNKFVKKYIKPSAVGSDEVSERSLQLATAALLIEMMRADAEITGDERRMVMSTIMTRFHLTEEESGALLQFAEEKIRDATGYYEFTSLINKGFTYEQKVRVIENLWEIAFTDKYLDKHEEHMVRRVADLIYVEHKDFINAKLRVKKKLIL
;
A
#
# COMPACT_ATOMS: atom_id res chain seq x y z
N MET A 1 2.21 22.52 10.24
CA MET A 1 2.00 21.35 11.11
C MET A 1 2.40 20.08 10.36
N VAL A 2 3.29 19.28 10.96
CA VAL A 2 3.79 18.07 10.28
C VAL A 2 2.88 16.91 10.62
N THR A 3 2.13 16.42 9.64
CA THR A 3 1.23 15.29 9.82
C THR A 3 2.02 13.97 9.85
N ALA A 4 1.39 12.91 10.35
CA ALA A 4 1.98 11.57 10.32
C ALA A 4 2.27 11.17 8.88
N PHE A 5 1.39 11.55 7.95
CA PHE A 5 1.59 11.31 6.52
C PHE A 5 2.89 11.97 6.02
N ASN A 6 3.09 13.26 6.31
CA ASN A 6 4.27 13.98 5.87
C ASN A 6 5.55 13.39 6.45
N LYS A 7 5.54 13.04 7.73
CA LYS A 7 6.68 12.41 8.39
C LYS A 7 7.03 11.08 7.73
N PHE A 8 6.02 10.28 7.46
CA PHE A 8 6.19 8.97 6.84
C PHE A 8 6.81 9.12 5.45
N VAL A 9 6.25 10.01 4.62
CA VAL A 9 6.72 10.22 3.27
C VAL A 9 8.18 10.68 3.27
N LYS A 10 8.51 11.67 4.09
CA LYS A 10 9.87 12.21 4.14
C LYS A 10 10.90 11.19 4.57
N LYS A 11 10.54 10.31 5.49
CA LYS A 11 11.48 9.36 6.06
C LYS A 11 11.61 8.08 5.27
N TYR A 12 10.50 7.56 4.76
CA TYR A 12 10.46 6.20 4.20
C TYR A 12 10.26 6.14 2.70
N ILE A 13 9.66 7.16 2.12
CA ILE A 13 9.35 7.15 0.68
C ILE A 13 10.11 8.28 0.00
N LYS A 14 11.42 8.24 0.14
CA LYS A 14 12.25 9.19 -0.59
C LYS A 14 12.30 8.73 -2.03
N PRO A 15 11.88 9.58 -2.99
CA PRO A 15 12.30 9.33 -4.35
C PRO A 15 13.82 9.23 -4.29
N SER A 16 14.37 8.25 -4.94
CA SER A 16 15.79 8.05 -4.91
C SER A 16 16.47 9.38 -5.16
N ALA A 17 17.28 9.78 -4.22
CA ALA A 17 18.01 11.01 -4.33
C ALA A 17 18.86 10.96 -5.60
N VAL A 18 18.78 12.05 -6.33
CA VAL A 18 19.76 12.39 -7.38
C VAL A 18 19.85 11.42 -8.53
N GLY A 19 18.98 11.61 -9.51
CA GLY A 19 19.19 11.09 -10.86
C GLY A 19 18.99 9.61 -11.06
N SER A 20 18.57 8.88 -10.05
CA SER A 20 18.23 7.49 -10.20
C SER A 20 16.71 7.36 -10.15
N ASP A 21 16.14 6.79 -11.21
CA ASP A 21 14.71 6.54 -11.31
C ASP A 21 14.28 5.33 -10.45
N GLU A 22 15.22 4.76 -9.70
CA GLU A 22 14.92 3.59 -8.90
C GLU A 22 14.50 3.96 -7.49
N VAL A 23 13.20 3.82 -7.24
CA VAL A 23 12.70 3.76 -5.86
C VAL A 23 13.09 2.39 -5.34
N SER A 24 13.71 2.34 -4.17
CA SER A 24 14.14 1.07 -3.61
C SER A 24 12.94 0.14 -3.40
N GLU A 25 13.19 -1.16 -3.46
CA GLU A 25 12.15 -2.16 -3.19
C GLU A 25 11.52 -1.94 -1.81
N ARG A 26 12.34 -1.54 -0.83
CA ARG A 26 11.85 -1.25 0.51
C ARG A 26 10.87 -0.08 0.51
N SER A 27 11.19 0.98 -0.24
CA SER A 27 10.29 2.12 -0.36
C SER A 27 8.97 1.72 -1.02
N LEU A 28 9.01 0.85 -2.02
CA LEU A 28 7.80 0.34 -2.67
C LEU A 28 6.95 -0.48 -1.71
N GLN A 29 7.57 -1.30 -0.87
CA GLN A 29 6.85 -2.09 0.14
C GLN A 29 6.18 -1.17 1.16
N LEU A 30 6.89 -0.15 1.63
CA LEU A 30 6.34 0.79 2.60
C LEU A 30 5.24 1.64 1.98
N ALA A 31 5.39 2.04 0.73
CA ALA A 31 4.34 2.76 0.01
C ALA A 31 3.09 1.87 -0.16
N THR A 32 3.30 0.60 -0.47
CA THR A 32 2.20 -0.37 -0.59
C THR A 32 1.44 -0.49 0.73
N ALA A 33 2.17 -0.64 1.83
CA ALA A 33 1.57 -0.75 3.16
C ALA A 33 0.76 0.50 3.50
N ALA A 34 1.34 1.68 3.27
CA ALA A 34 0.67 2.94 3.56
C ALA A 34 -0.59 3.13 2.70
N LEU A 35 -0.52 2.74 1.43
CA LEU A 35 -1.66 2.83 0.53
C LEU A 35 -2.80 1.92 0.98
N LEU A 36 -2.47 0.69 1.40
CA LEU A 36 -3.47 -0.24 1.90
C LEU A 36 -4.14 0.30 3.17
N ILE A 37 -3.37 0.88 4.07
CA ILE A 37 -3.90 1.51 5.28
C ILE A 37 -4.82 2.67 4.92
N GLU A 38 -4.43 3.49 3.96
CA GLU A 38 -5.25 4.60 3.49
C GLU A 38 -6.60 4.09 2.99
N MET A 39 -6.59 3.01 2.21
CA MET A 39 -7.83 2.41 1.71
C MET A 39 -8.70 1.88 2.85
N MET A 40 -8.10 1.24 3.84
CA MET A 40 -8.83 0.74 5.01
C MET A 40 -9.45 1.87 5.83
N ARG A 41 -8.74 2.99 5.95
CA ARG A 41 -9.27 4.17 6.66
C ARG A 41 -10.51 4.74 5.98
N ALA A 42 -10.54 4.65 4.65
CA ALA A 42 -11.65 5.17 3.86
C ALA A 42 -12.85 4.22 3.79
N ASP A 43 -12.66 2.96 4.17
CA ASP A 43 -13.70 1.94 4.07
C ASP A 43 -14.37 1.71 5.42
N ALA A 44 -15.62 2.19 5.55
CA ALA A 44 -16.39 2.07 6.79
C ALA A 44 -16.84 0.62 7.07
N GLU A 45 -16.81 -0.26 6.09
CA GLU A 45 -17.23 -1.64 6.26
C GLU A 45 -16.16 -2.51 6.93
N ILE A 46 -14.92 -2.05 6.92
CA ILE A 46 -13.82 -2.79 7.54
C ILE A 46 -13.86 -2.62 9.06
N THR A 47 -13.95 -3.73 9.78
CA THR A 47 -13.99 -3.73 11.25
C THR A 47 -12.61 -3.46 11.84
N GLY A 48 -12.58 -3.11 13.13
CA GLY A 48 -11.31 -2.93 13.84
C GLY A 48 -10.48 -4.20 13.88
N ASP A 49 -11.13 -5.36 14.03
CA ASP A 49 -10.45 -6.65 14.03
C ASP A 49 -9.80 -6.94 12.67
N GLU A 50 -10.52 -6.68 11.59
CA GLU A 50 -9.99 -6.86 10.25
C GLU A 50 -8.79 -5.96 9.99
N ARG A 51 -8.85 -4.70 10.46
CA ARG A 51 -7.72 -3.76 10.35
C ARG A 51 -6.50 -4.29 11.08
N ARG A 52 -6.67 -4.80 12.30
CA ARG A 52 -5.56 -5.34 13.07
C ARG A 52 -4.93 -6.54 12.38
N MET A 53 -5.75 -7.40 11.78
CA MET A 53 -5.25 -8.58 11.05
C MET A 53 -4.45 -8.15 9.84
N VAL A 54 -4.94 -7.20 9.06
CA VAL A 54 -4.24 -6.70 7.88
C VAL A 54 -2.92 -6.04 8.29
N MET A 55 -2.94 -5.24 9.36
CA MET A 55 -1.72 -4.61 9.87
C MET A 55 -0.69 -5.65 10.27
N SER A 56 -1.12 -6.69 10.97
CA SER A 56 -0.24 -7.79 11.37
C SER A 56 0.38 -8.49 10.15
N THR A 57 -0.43 -8.74 9.13
CA THR A 57 0.03 -9.38 7.90
C THR A 57 1.06 -8.51 7.18
N ILE A 58 0.81 -7.21 7.07
CA ILE A 58 1.74 -6.27 6.47
C ILE A 58 3.08 -6.28 7.20
N MET A 59 3.03 -6.17 8.53
CA MET A 59 4.23 -6.13 9.36
C MET A 59 5.06 -7.39 9.19
N THR A 60 4.40 -8.54 9.17
CA THR A 60 5.06 -9.84 9.02
C THR A 60 5.59 -10.03 7.61
N ARG A 61 4.75 -9.78 6.60
CA ARG A 61 5.10 -10.03 5.20
C ARG A 61 6.28 -9.18 4.74
N PHE A 62 6.31 -7.92 5.14
CA PHE A 62 7.36 -6.99 4.73
C PHE A 62 8.50 -6.89 5.75
N HIS A 63 8.45 -7.66 6.83
CA HIS A 63 9.47 -7.64 7.88
C HIS A 63 9.76 -6.22 8.38
N LEU A 64 8.69 -5.53 8.79
CA LEU A 64 8.81 -4.14 9.22
C LEU A 64 9.53 -4.04 10.56
N THR A 65 10.39 -3.03 10.68
CA THR A 65 11.03 -2.71 11.94
C THR A 65 10.00 -2.10 12.90
N GLU A 66 10.34 -2.03 14.18
CA GLU A 66 9.48 -1.38 15.17
C GLU A 66 9.21 0.08 14.80
N GLU A 67 10.22 0.77 14.29
CA GLU A 67 10.09 2.16 13.88
C GLU A 67 9.13 2.29 12.70
N GLU A 68 9.28 1.44 11.68
CA GLU A 68 8.40 1.43 10.52
C GLU A 68 6.97 1.09 10.92
N SER A 69 6.79 0.08 11.76
CA SER A 69 5.47 -0.32 12.25
C SER A 69 4.81 0.80 13.04
N GLY A 70 5.56 1.46 13.91
CA GLY A 70 5.06 2.58 14.69
C GLY A 70 4.60 3.74 13.82
N ALA A 71 5.36 4.05 12.78
CA ALA A 71 5.01 5.12 11.86
C ALA A 71 3.72 4.81 11.09
N LEU A 72 3.56 3.55 10.65
CA LEU A 72 2.34 3.13 9.96
C LEU A 72 1.13 3.13 10.88
N LEU A 73 1.31 2.71 12.13
CA LEU A 73 0.22 2.76 13.11
C LEU A 73 -0.22 4.19 13.38
N GLN A 74 0.73 5.12 13.50
CA GLN A 74 0.39 6.55 13.63
C GLN A 74 -0.42 7.04 12.43
N PHE A 75 0.01 6.67 11.24
CA PHE A 75 -0.71 7.04 10.02
C PHE A 75 -2.13 6.47 10.02
N ALA A 76 -2.28 5.21 10.44
CA ALA A 76 -3.59 4.54 10.50
C ALA A 76 -4.54 5.23 11.48
N GLU A 77 -4.01 5.78 12.58
CA GLU A 77 -4.81 6.41 13.61
C GLU A 77 -5.04 7.91 13.39
N GLU A 78 -4.34 8.51 12.45
CA GLU A 78 -4.49 9.94 12.19
C GLU A 78 -5.89 10.25 11.68
N LYS A 79 -6.52 11.25 12.29
CA LYS A 79 -7.86 11.67 11.89
C LYS A 79 -7.85 12.32 10.53
N ILE A 80 -8.80 11.92 9.70
CA ILE A 80 -9.02 12.53 8.40
C ILE A 80 -9.84 13.80 8.62
N ARG A 81 -9.26 14.95 8.26
CA ARG A 81 -9.89 16.25 8.51
C ARG A 81 -10.84 16.71 7.41
N ASP A 82 -10.59 16.23 6.18
CA ASP A 82 -11.42 16.61 5.04
C ASP A 82 -11.41 15.50 4.01
N ALA A 83 -12.25 15.64 2.98
CA ALA A 83 -12.38 14.63 1.95
C ALA A 83 -11.09 14.38 1.17
N THR A 84 -10.23 15.38 1.04
CA THR A 84 -8.98 15.22 0.30
C THR A 84 -7.95 14.40 1.06
N GLY A 85 -8.07 14.35 2.39
CA GLY A 85 -7.19 13.57 3.23
C GLY A 85 -7.33 12.07 3.07
N TYR A 86 -8.43 11.61 2.46
CA TYR A 86 -8.65 10.17 2.24
C TYR A 86 -7.68 9.57 1.23
N TYR A 87 -7.16 10.37 0.31
CA TYR A 87 -6.37 9.85 -0.82
C TYR A 87 -5.04 10.57 -0.99
N GLU A 88 -4.44 11.02 0.12
CA GLU A 88 -3.14 11.70 0.08
C GLU A 88 -2.05 10.80 -0.51
N PHE A 89 -2.02 9.55 -0.10
CA PHE A 89 -1.02 8.59 -0.58
C PHE A 89 -1.25 8.22 -2.04
N THR A 90 -2.50 8.02 -2.40
CA THR A 90 -2.88 7.76 -3.79
C THR A 90 -2.40 8.90 -4.69
N SER A 91 -2.63 10.13 -4.26
CA SER A 91 -2.19 11.32 -4.99
C SER A 91 -0.67 11.38 -5.12
N LEU A 92 0.05 11.07 -4.05
CA LEU A 92 1.51 11.03 -4.06
C LEU A 92 2.04 10.01 -5.08
N ILE A 93 1.46 8.82 -5.07
CA ILE A 93 1.87 7.76 -5.99
C ILE A 93 1.61 8.18 -7.44
N ASN A 94 0.46 8.79 -7.70
CA ASN A 94 0.12 9.23 -9.05
C ASN A 94 1.06 10.31 -9.58
N LYS A 95 1.58 11.14 -8.69
CA LYS A 95 2.49 12.23 -9.08
C LYS A 95 3.94 11.81 -9.17
N GLY A 96 4.35 10.87 -8.34
CA GLY A 96 5.76 10.57 -8.16
C GLY A 96 6.25 9.21 -8.64
N PHE A 97 5.36 8.26 -8.86
CA PHE A 97 5.75 6.91 -9.23
C PHE A 97 5.62 6.68 -10.73
N THR A 98 6.57 5.95 -11.30
CA THR A 98 6.46 5.50 -12.69
C THR A 98 5.37 4.43 -12.81
N TYR A 99 4.93 4.16 -14.03
CA TYR A 99 3.94 3.10 -14.26
C TYR A 99 4.45 1.74 -13.78
N GLU A 100 5.71 1.44 -14.04
CA GLU A 100 6.32 0.18 -13.59
C GLU A 100 6.31 0.07 -12.06
N GLN A 101 6.60 1.17 -11.36
CA GLN A 101 6.54 1.19 -9.90
C GLN A 101 5.11 0.97 -9.40
N LYS A 102 4.13 1.55 -10.08
CA LYS A 102 2.71 1.33 -9.75
C LYS A 102 2.32 -0.14 -9.91
N VAL A 103 2.77 -0.78 -10.98
CA VAL A 103 2.52 -2.22 -11.19
C VAL A 103 3.19 -3.04 -10.07
N ARG A 104 4.39 -2.66 -9.65
CA ARG A 104 5.05 -3.33 -8.52
C ARG A 104 4.25 -3.19 -7.23
N VAL A 105 3.65 -2.03 -7.00
CA VAL A 105 2.75 -1.83 -5.84
C VAL A 105 1.58 -2.81 -5.92
N ILE A 106 0.98 -2.96 -7.09
CA ILE A 106 -0.12 -3.93 -7.28
C ILE A 106 0.35 -5.36 -7.02
N GLU A 107 1.53 -5.74 -7.48
CA GLU A 107 2.10 -7.05 -7.19
C GLU A 107 2.27 -7.27 -5.69
N ASN A 108 2.78 -6.26 -4.97
CA ASN A 108 2.94 -6.33 -3.52
C ASN A 108 1.58 -6.51 -2.82
N LEU A 109 0.55 -5.84 -3.31
CA LEU A 109 -0.82 -6.01 -2.78
C LEU A 109 -1.34 -7.43 -3.01
N TRP A 110 -1.09 -7.99 -4.20
CA TRP A 110 -1.47 -9.37 -4.47
C TRP A 110 -0.73 -10.36 -3.56
N GLU A 111 0.55 -10.10 -3.27
CA GLU A 111 1.29 -10.94 -2.32
C GLU A 111 0.66 -10.95 -0.94
N ILE A 112 0.25 -9.77 -0.46
CA ILE A 112 -0.44 -9.66 0.82
C ILE A 112 -1.77 -10.42 0.75
N ALA A 113 -2.54 -10.21 -0.30
CA ALA A 113 -3.85 -10.81 -0.48
C ALA A 113 -3.77 -12.35 -0.48
N PHE A 114 -2.79 -12.92 -1.17
CA PHE A 114 -2.64 -14.37 -1.22
C PHE A 114 -2.08 -14.97 0.06
N THR A 115 -1.42 -14.15 0.87
CA THR A 115 -0.84 -14.61 2.14
C THR A 115 -1.84 -14.54 3.28
N ASP A 116 -2.73 -13.55 3.25
CA ASP A 116 -3.68 -13.30 4.31
C ASP A 116 -5.05 -13.87 3.98
N LYS A 117 -5.45 -14.92 4.68
CA LYS A 117 -6.77 -15.54 4.51
C LYS A 117 -7.92 -14.60 4.83
N TYR A 118 -7.67 -13.59 5.64
CA TYR A 118 -8.68 -12.59 5.98
C TYR A 118 -9.03 -11.70 4.80
N LEU A 119 -8.08 -11.47 3.91
CA LEU A 119 -8.31 -10.67 2.73
C LEU A 119 -9.05 -11.44 1.63
N ASP A 120 -9.18 -12.75 1.76
CA ASP A 120 -9.86 -13.59 0.76
C ASP A 120 -11.23 -13.06 0.36
N LYS A 121 -11.97 -12.48 1.29
CA LYS A 121 -13.32 -11.96 1.01
C LYS A 121 -13.31 -10.64 0.27
N HIS A 122 -12.27 -9.83 0.46
CA HIS A 122 -12.21 -8.46 -0.04
C HIS A 122 -11.00 -8.20 -0.92
N GLU A 123 -10.10 -9.19 -1.04
CA GLU A 123 -8.79 -9.00 -1.66
C GLU A 123 -8.84 -8.50 -3.08
N GLU A 124 -9.60 -9.19 -3.93
CA GLU A 124 -9.66 -8.82 -5.35
C GLU A 124 -10.30 -7.45 -5.52
N HIS A 125 -11.37 -7.20 -4.76
CA HIS A 125 -12.07 -5.93 -4.81
C HIS A 125 -11.15 -4.78 -4.37
N MET A 126 -10.41 -4.99 -3.28
CA MET A 126 -9.52 -3.96 -2.74
C MET A 126 -8.34 -3.70 -3.68
N VAL A 127 -7.71 -4.75 -4.19
CA VAL A 127 -6.58 -4.59 -5.12
C VAL A 127 -7.05 -3.93 -6.41
N ARG A 128 -8.22 -4.31 -6.91
CA ARG A 128 -8.81 -3.70 -8.09
C ARG A 128 -9.08 -2.21 -7.88
N ARG A 129 -9.63 -1.87 -6.72
CA ARG A 129 -9.90 -0.47 -6.39
C ARG A 129 -8.63 0.36 -6.36
N VAL A 130 -7.57 -0.18 -5.77
CA VAL A 130 -6.27 0.49 -5.75
C VAL A 130 -5.74 0.66 -7.18
N ALA A 131 -5.81 -0.40 -7.98
CA ALA A 131 -5.35 -0.35 -9.37
C ALA A 131 -6.07 0.75 -10.15
N ASP A 132 -7.38 0.89 -9.97
CA ASP A 132 -8.14 1.94 -10.61
C ASP A 132 -7.70 3.32 -10.13
N LEU A 133 -7.47 3.48 -8.84
CA LEU A 133 -7.11 4.77 -8.25
C LEU A 133 -5.70 5.23 -8.66
N ILE A 134 -4.78 4.30 -8.91
CA ILE A 134 -3.43 4.66 -9.36
C ILE A 134 -3.23 4.43 -10.86
N TYR A 135 -4.34 4.23 -11.60
CA TYR A 135 -4.35 4.14 -13.06
C TYR A 135 -3.52 3.00 -13.64
N VAL A 136 -3.56 1.84 -13.00
CA VAL A 136 -2.98 0.61 -13.56
C VAL A 136 -4.04 -0.05 -14.45
N GLU A 137 -3.68 -0.30 -15.69
CA GLU A 137 -4.60 -0.92 -16.64
C GLU A 137 -5.02 -2.32 -16.21
N HIS A 138 -6.25 -2.70 -16.54
CA HIS A 138 -6.79 -3.99 -16.13
C HIS A 138 -5.94 -5.18 -16.56
N LYS A 139 -5.39 -5.14 -17.77
CA LYS A 139 -4.51 -6.24 -18.24
C LYS A 139 -3.29 -6.40 -17.35
N ASP A 140 -2.72 -5.30 -16.88
CA ASP A 140 -1.54 -5.33 -16.01
C ASP A 140 -1.90 -5.73 -14.59
N PHE A 141 -3.08 -5.35 -14.13
CA PHE A 141 -3.64 -5.82 -12.87
C PHE A 141 -3.78 -7.34 -12.86
N ILE A 142 -4.36 -7.93 -13.92
CA ILE A 142 -4.51 -9.38 -14.04
C ILE A 142 -3.16 -10.07 -14.20
N ASN A 143 -2.29 -9.53 -15.04
CA ASN A 143 -0.96 -10.12 -15.24
C ASN A 143 -0.13 -10.10 -13.96
N ALA A 144 -0.25 -9.04 -13.16
CA ALA A 144 0.40 -8.97 -11.85
C ALA A 144 -0.10 -10.09 -10.93
N LYS A 145 -1.41 -10.32 -10.92
CA LYS A 145 -2.00 -11.43 -10.16
C LYS A 145 -1.39 -12.77 -10.55
N LEU A 146 -1.31 -13.02 -11.85
CA LEU A 146 -0.78 -14.29 -12.37
C LEU A 146 0.70 -14.47 -12.04
N ARG A 147 1.49 -13.41 -12.15
CA ARG A 147 2.90 -13.45 -11.78
C ARG A 147 3.10 -13.81 -10.31
N VAL A 148 2.30 -13.18 -9.43
CA VAL A 148 2.39 -13.45 -8.00
C VAL A 148 1.96 -14.86 -7.67
N LYS A 149 0.88 -15.34 -8.28
CA LYS A 149 0.43 -16.73 -8.11
C LYS A 149 1.53 -17.71 -8.48
N LYS A 150 2.18 -17.50 -9.61
CA LYS A 150 3.26 -18.35 -10.09
C LYS A 150 4.45 -18.31 -9.14
N LYS A 151 4.83 -17.13 -8.66
CA LYS A 151 5.91 -16.94 -7.72
C LYS A 151 5.66 -17.67 -6.41
N LEU A 152 4.43 -17.68 -5.93
CA LEU A 152 4.03 -18.34 -4.68
C LEU A 152 3.65 -19.80 -4.87
N ILE A 153 3.68 -20.30 -6.08
CA ILE A 153 3.32 -21.67 -6.44
C ILE A 153 1.88 -22.00 -6.01
N LEU A 154 0.97 -21.14 -6.42
CA LEU A 154 -0.45 -21.33 -6.14
C LEU A 154 -1.23 -21.84 -7.36
#